data_fe852b02392236c60b19b91216d60400
#
_entry.id   fe852b02392236c60b19b91216d60400
#
_cell.length_a   1.000
_cell.length_b   1.000
_cell.length_c   1.000
_cell.angle_alpha   90.00
_cell.angle_beta   90.00
_cell.angle_gamma   90.00
#
_symmetry.space_group_name_H-M   'P 1'
#
loop_
_entity.id
_entity.type
_entity.pdbx_description
1 polymer ?
#
loop_
_entity_poly.entity_id
_entity_poly.type
_entity_poly.pdbx_seq_one_letter_code
_entity_poly.pdbx_strand_id
1 'polypeptide(L)'
;GSFVIGDRPTDVELAKNLGCRAIYLQDSTDALKEKGLEEVCALATTDWDRIAEFLFAGERKAEVRRTTKETDIYVALNLDGNGTCDISTGLGFFDHMLEQIGKHSGMDLIIRVTGDLEVDEHHTIEDTAIALGECIYQALGSKRGIERYGYALPMDDCLCQVCLDFGGRPWLVWDAEFKREKIGEMPTEMFLHFFKSLSDAAKMNLNIKAEGQNEHHKIEGIFKALARALKM
;
A
#
# COMPACT_ATOMS: atom_id res chain seq x y z
N GLY A 1 4.00 -15.69 15.24
CA GLY A 1 3.23 -16.53 16.15
C GLY A 1 3.24 -18.00 15.69
N SER A 2 2.87 -18.91 16.59
CA SER A 2 2.72 -20.32 16.26
C SER A 2 1.25 -20.62 15.95
N PHE A 3 1.02 -21.60 15.07
CA PHE A 3 -0.32 -22.10 14.75
C PHE A 3 -0.38 -23.61 14.95
N VAL A 4 -1.54 -24.12 15.39
CA VAL A 4 -1.88 -25.54 15.29
C VAL A 4 -2.69 -25.71 13.99
N ILE A 5 -2.33 -26.68 13.16
CA ILE A 5 -3.05 -27.02 11.93
C ILE A 5 -3.67 -28.40 12.13
N GLY A 6 -4.99 -28.51 11.96
CA GLY A 6 -5.68 -29.77 12.13
C GLY A 6 -7.11 -29.75 11.61
N ASP A 7 -7.69 -30.94 11.44
CA ASP A 7 -9.00 -31.15 10.81
C ASP A 7 -10.14 -31.37 11.83
N ARG A 8 -9.79 -31.41 13.13
CA ARG A 8 -10.75 -31.70 14.21
C ARG A 8 -10.92 -30.51 15.15
N PRO A 9 -12.13 -30.32 15.75
CA PRO A 9 -12.30 -29.32 16.80
C PRO A 9 -11.36 -29.46 17.98
N THR A 10 -10.89 -30.67 18.26
CA THR A 10 -9.87 -30.98 19.32
C THR A 10 -8.50 -30.36 19.02
N ASP A 11 -8.17 -30.18 17.75
CA ASP A 11 -6.92 -29.50 17.35
C ASP A 11 -7.01 -27.99 17.60
N VAL A 12 -8.19 -27.41 17.40
CA VAL A 12 -8.48 -26.01 17.73
C VAL A 12 -8.49 -25.80 19.25
N GLU A 13 -9.01 -26.78 20.01
CA GLU A 13 -8.98 -26.78 21.48
C GLU A 13 -7.54 -26.87 21.99
N LEU A 14 -6.68 -27.68 21.34
CA LEU A 14 -5.25 -27.73 21.63
C LEU A 14 -4.58 -26.37 21.41
N ALA A 15 -4.89 -25.68 20.31
CA ALA A 15 -4.38 -24.34 20.06
C ALA A 15 -4.78 -23.37 21.17
N LYS A 16 -6.02 -23.40 21.61
CA LYS A 16 -6.52 -22.60 22.74
C LYS A 16 -5.71 -22.85 24.02
N ASN A 17 -5.50 -24.12 24.35
CA ASN A 17 -4.76 -24.52 25.55
C ASN A 17 -3.27 -24.15 25.49
N LEU A 18 -2.69 -24.09 24.29
CA LEU A 18 -1.32 -23.61 24.06
C LEU A 18 -1.19 -22.08 23.97
N GLY A 19 -2.30 -21.35 24.02
CA GLY A 19 -2.29 -19.89 23.86
C GLY A 19 -1.91 -19.41 22.46
N CYS A 20 -2.15 -20.24 21.42
CA CYS A 20 -1.91 -19.91 20.03
C CYS A 20 -3.21 -19.99 19.21
N ARG A 21 -3.15 -19.64 17.92
CA ARG A 21 -4.29 -19.74 17.01
C ARG A 21 -4.27 -21.04 16.22
N ALA A 22 -5.42 -21.43 15.65
CA ALA A 22 -5.55 -22.61 14.83
C ALA A 22 -5.84 -22.28 13.37
N ILE A 23 -5.34 -23.13 12.48
CA ILE A 23 -5.80 -23.26 11.10
C ILE A 23 -6.62 -24.54 11.03
N TYR A 24 -7.89 -24.40 10.72
CA TYR A 24 -8.85 -25.50 10.70
C TYR A 24 -9.02 -26.03 9.28
N LEU A 25 -8.64 -27.31 9.06
CA LEU A 25 -8.68 -27.95 7.74
C LEU A 25 -10.11 -28.39 7.37
N GLN A 26 -11.05 -27.46 7.38
CA GLN A 26 -12.44 -27.62 6.97
C GLN A 26 -12.91 -26.32 6.31
N ASP A 27 -13.88 -26.40 5.40
CA ASP A 27 -14.45 -25.24 4.71
C ASP A 27 -15.60 -24.58 5.50
N SER A 28 -16.05 -25.18 6.62
CA SER A 28 -17.05 -24.61 7.55
C SER A 28 -16.51 -24.59 8.99
N THR A 29 -16.89 -23.56 9.73
CA THR A 29 -16.61 -23.40 11.16
C THR A 29 -17.78 -23.80 12.07
N ASP A 30 -18.84 -24.39 11.54
CA ASP A 30 -20.05 -24.68 12.33
C ASP A 30 -19.78 -25.59 13.54
N ALA A 31 -18.91 -26.59 13.38
CA ALA A 31 -18.49 -27.48 14.49
C ALA A 31 -17.66 -26.74 15.56
N LEU A 32 -17.06 -25.60 15.25
CA LEU A 32 -16.34 -24.75 16.19
C LEU A 32 -17.29 -23.82 16.95
N LYS A 33 -18.38 -23.35 16.31
CA LYS A 33 -19.42 -22.53 16.93
C LYS A 33 -20.07 -23.23 18.10
N GLU A 34 -20.45 -24.49 17.89
CA GLU A 34 -21.08 -25.30 18.93
C GLU A 34 -20.21 -25.48 20.17
N LYS A 35 -18.88 -25.35 20.02
CA LYS A 35 -17.90 -25.50 21.09
C LYS A 35 -17.31 -24.19 21.61
N GLY A 36 -17.72 -23.04 21.06
CA GLY A 36 -17.19 -21.73 21.43
C GLY A 36 -15.68 -21.59 21.14
N LEU A 37 -15.22 -22.14 20.01
CA LEU A 37 -13.82 -22.15 19.59
C LEU A 37 -13.54 -21.25 18.36
N GLU A 38 -14.53 -20.53 17.86
CA GLU A 38 -14.38 -19.70 16.65
C GLU A 38 -13.28 -18.63 16.75
N GLU A 39 -13.19 -17.98 17.91
CA GLU A 39 -12.19 -16.94 18.16
C GLU A 39 -10.75 -17.44 18.08
N VAL A 40 -10.53 -18.74 18.30
CA VAL A 40 -9.21 -19.36 18.22
C VAL A 40 -8.84 -19.73 16.78
N CYS A 41 -9.84 -19.92 15.92
CA CYS A 41 -9.65 -20.22 14.51
C CYS A 41 -9.18 -18.97 13.76
N ALA A 42 -7.99 -19.03 13.17
CA ALA A 42 -7.42 -17.97 12.36
C ALA A 42 -7.83 -18.07 10.90
N LEU A 43 -7.96 -19.31 10.40
CA LEU A 43 -8.33 -19.63 9.03
C LEU A 43 -9.02 -20.97 9.02
N ALA A 44 -10.11 -21.08 8.26
CA ALA A 44 -10.77 -22.34 7.96
C ALA A 44 -10.73 -22.55 6.44
N THR A 45 -10.06 -23.59 5.99
CA THR A 45 -9.94 -23.97 4.58
C THR A 45 -9.29 -25.34 4.43
N THR A 46 -9.63 -26.06 3.39
CA THR A 46 -8.96 -27.28 2.96
C THR A 46 -7.87 -27.04 1.91
N ASP A 47 -7.77 -25.80 1.41
CA ASP A 47 -6.83 -25.35 0.39
C ASP A 47 -5.47 -25.02 1.03
N TRP A 48 -4.45 -25.80 0.70
CA TRP A 48 -3.10 -25.61 1.21
C TRP A 48 -2.38 -24.39 0.64
N ASP A 49 -2.74 -23.92 -0.55
CA ASP A 49 -2.17 -22.70 -1.12
C ASP A 49 -2.66 -21.49 -0.30
N ARG A 50 -3.94 -21.45 0.09
CA ARG A 50 -4.47 -20.45 1.00
C ARG A 50 -3.84 -20.51 2.39
N ILE A 51 -3.52 -21.72 2.90
CA ILE A 51 -2.83 -21.87 4.18
C ILE A 51 -1.41 -21.30 4.07
N ALA A 52 -0.72 -21.62 2.99
CA ALA A 52 0.62 -21.10 2.74
C ALA A 52 0.61 -19.58 2.63
N GLU A 53 -0.29 -19.00 1.85
CA GLU A 53 -0.48 -17.55 1.75
C GLU A 53 -0.73 -16.93 3.12
N PHE A 54 -1.64 -17.48 3.92
CA PHE A 54 -1.95 -17.00 5.26
C PHE A 54 -0.75 -17.05 6.21
N LEU A 55 0.01 -18.13 6.20
CA LEU A 55 1.19 -18.32 7.06
C LEU A 55 2.37 -17.44 6.64
N PHE A 56 2.51 -17.16 5.35
CA PHE A 56 3.59 -16.35 4.81
C PHE A 56 3.24 -14.86 4.75
N ALA A 57 1.96 -14.52 4.62
CA ALA A 57 1.54 -13.13 4.48
C ALA A 57 1.75 -12.33 5.77
N GLY A 58 1.56 -12.91 6.98
CA GLY A 58 1.45 -12.08 8.18
C GLY A 58 0.38 -10.96 7.98
N GLU A 59 0.02 -10.21 8.97
CA GLU A 59 -0.77 -8.99 8.74
C GLU A 59 0.14 -7.95 8.08
N ARG A 60 -0.04 -7.69 6.78
CA ARG A 60 0.72 -6.67 6.03
C ARG A 60 0.13 -5.29 6.27
N LYS A 61 0.16 -4.90 7.54
CA LYS A 61 -0.32 -3.60 8.02
C LYS A 61 0.82 -2.84 8.68
N ALA A 62 0.76 -1.53 8.55
CA ALA A 62 1.67 -0.64 9.26
C ALA A 62 0.99 0.69 9.51
N GLU A 63 1.51 1.42 10.49
CA GLU A 63 1.18 2.82 10.73
C GLU A 63 2.45 3.61 11.04
N VAL A 64 2.53 4.83 10.52
CA VAL A 64 3.65 5.75 10.70
C VAL A 64 3.11 7.10 11.09
N ARG A 65 3.69 7.71 12.11
CA ARG A 65 3.51 9.13 12.42
C ARG A 65 4.85 9.84 12.25
N ARG A 66 4.85 10.87 11.42
CA ARG A 66 6.00 11.72 11.16
C ARG A 66 5.64 13.15 11.50
N THR A 67 6.38 13.74 12.43
CA THR A 67 6.18 15.12 12.85
C THR A 67 7.49 15.89 12.70
N THR A 68 7.45 17.00 11.99
CA THR A 68 8.53 17.98 11.85
C THR A 68 8.09 19.32 12.47
N LYS A 69 8.77 20.41 12.18
CA LYS A 69 8.30 21.75 12.53
C LYS A 69 7.23 22.24 11.55
N GLU A 70 7.27 21.74 10.33
CA GLU A 70 6.45 22.15 9.19
C GLU A 70 5.23 21.28 9.01
N THR A 71 5.31 19.98 9.41
CA THR A 71 4.25 19.00 9.12
C THR A 71 3.96 18.06 10.30
N ASP A 72 2.71 17.62 10.44
CA ASP A 72 2.30 16.48 11.28
C ASP A 72 1.50 15.52 10.41
N ILE A 73 2.03 14.32 10.20
CA ILE A 73 1.53 13.35 9.22
C ILE A 73 1.29 12.02 9.91
N TYR A 74 0.10 11.46 9.69
CA TYR A 74 -0.26 10.11 10.06
C TYR A 74 -0.64 9.32 8.82
N VAL A 75 0.00 8.17 8.64
CA VAL A 75 -0.29 7.20 7.58
C VAL A 75 -0.54 5.86 8.21
N ALA A 76 -1.66 5.21 7.87
CA ALA A 76 -1.91 3.81 8.17
C ALA A 76 -2.36 3.08 6.91
N LEU A 77 -1.86 1.89 6.69
CA LEU A 77 -2.23 1.08 5.54
C LEU A 77 -2.37 -0.41 5.87
N ASN A 78 -3.20 -1.06 5.06
CA ASN A 78 -3.33 -2.49 4.99
C ASN A 78 -3.14 -2.93 3.53
N LEU A 79 -2.04 -3.62 3.23
CA LEU A 79 -1.76 -4.10 1.86
C LEU A 79 -2.77 -5.15 1.39
N ASP A 80 -3.39 -5.88 2.33
CA ASP A 80 -4.41 -6.90 2.08
C ASP A 80 -5.85 -6.35 2.25
N GLY A 81 -6.04 -5.05 1.97
CA GLY A 81 -7.31 -4.36 2.07
C GLY A 81 -8.25 -4.59 0.89
N ASN A 82 -9.22 -3.69 0.78
CA ASN A 82 -10.21 -3.68 -0.30
C ASN A 82 -10.31 -2.34 -1.04
N GLY A 83 -9.34 -1.43 -0.81
CA GLY A 83 -9.26 -0.11 -1.47
C GLY A 83 -10.03 0.98 -0.75
N THR A 84 -10.33 0.82 0.54
CA THR A 84 -10.93 1.88 1.36
C THR A 84 -9.92 2.98 1.60
N CYS A 85 -10.28 4.23 1.26
CA CYS A 85 -9.41 5.39 1.40
C CYS A 85 -10.05 6.44 2.31
N ASP A 86 -9.26 7.02 3.20
CA ASP A 86 -9.63 8.15 4.05
C ASP A 86 -8.45 9.13 4.12
N ILE A 87 -8.43 10.10 3.19
CA ILE A 87 -7.26 10.94 2.88
C ILE A 87 -7.62 12.41 3.04
N SER A 88 -6.76 13.15 3.73
CA SER A 88 -6.88 14.59 3.93
C SER A 88 -5.49 15.20 4.12
N THR A 89 -4.99 15.88 3.09
CA THR A 89 -3.70 16.60 3.12
C THR A 89 -3.86 18.12 3.10
N GLY A 90 -5.07 18.61 2.83
CA GLY A 90 -5.35 20.03 2.59
C GLY A 90 -5.16 20.44 1.13
N LEU A 91 -4.70 19.55 0.24
CA LEU A 91 -4.52 19.77 -1.18
C LEU A 91 -5.45 18.83 -1.96
N GLY A 92 -6.55 19.33 -2.49
CA GLY A 92 -7.61 18.49 -3.08
C GLY A 92 -7.13 17.62 -4.26
N PHE A 93 -6.27 18.15 -5.11
CA PHE A 93 -5.70 17.38 -6.22
C PHE A 93 -4.74 16.28 -5.71
N PHE A 94 -3.95 16.58 -4.69
CA PHE A 94 -3.05 15.59 -4.10
C PHE A 94 -3.82 14.47 -3.39
N ASP A 95 -4.88 14.82 -2.65
CA ASP A 95 -5.80 13.84 -2.05
C ASP A 95 -6.36 12.89 -3.12
N HIS A 96 -6.81 13.44 -4.25
CA HIS A 96 -7.30 12.64 -5.39
C HIS A 96 -6.22 11.70 -5.95
N MET A 97 -4.97 12.16 -6.06
CA MET A 97 -3.86 11.32 -6.54
C MET A 97 -3.53 10.18 -5.56
N LEU A 98 -3.50 10.46 -4.26
CA LEU A 98 -3.27 9.44 -3.22
C LEU A 98 -4.42 8.41 -3.16
N GLU A 99 -5.67 8.85 -3.40
CA GLU A 99 -6.80 7.93 -3.55
C GLU A 99 -6.63 6.95 -4.72
N GLN A 100 -5.99 7.36 -5.83
CA GLN A 100 -5.70 6.44 -6.93
C GLN A 100 -4.78 5.30 -6.45
N ILE A 101 -3.81 5.61 -5.55
CA ILE A 101 -2.93 4.59 -4.98
C ILE A 101 -3.77 3.55 -4.22
N GLY A 102 -4.57 3.95 -3.26
CA GLY A 102 -5.39 3.02 -2.47
C GLY A 102 -6.40 2.23 -3.31
N LYS A 103 -7.21 2.93 -4.10
CA LYS A 103 -8.28 2.30 -4.89
C LYS A 103 -7.77 1.30 -5.93
N HIS A 104 -6.73 1.65 -6.68
CA HIS A 104 -6.23 0.80 -7.77
C HIS A 104 -5.27 -0.30 -7.32
N SER A 105 -4.59 -0.14 -6.18
CA SER A 105 -3.83 -1.21 -5.54
C SER A 105 -4.72 -2.19 -4.78
N GLY A 106 -5.86 -1.71 -4.29
CA GLY A 106 -6.74 -2.45 -3.39
C GLY A 106 -6.29 -2.39 -1.93
N MET A 107 -5.24 -1.65 -1.59
CA MET A 107 -4.87 -1.43 -0.18
C MET A 107 -5.84 -0.48 0.50
N ASP A 108 -6.12 -0.71 1.79
CA ASP A 108 -6.77 0.31 2.60
C ASP A 108 -5.74 1.35 3.01
N LEU A 109 -6.09 2.64 2.91
CA LEU A 109 -5.16 3.74 3.10
C LEU A 109 -5.79 4.90 3.87
N ILE A 110 -5.20 5.23 5.01
CA ILE A 110 -5.55 6.41 5.80
C ILE A 110 -4.36 7.36 5.78
N ILE A 111 -4.58 8.61 5.37
CA ILE A 111 -3.57 9.68 5.39
C ILE A 111 -4.19 10.93 6.00
N ARG A 112 -3.58 11.44 7.06
CA ARG A 112 -3.95 12.69 7.72
C ARG A 112 -2.73 13.58 7.79
N VAL A 113 -2.82 14.77 7.22
CA VAL A 113 -1.72 15.72 7.17
C VAL A 113 -2.18 17.09 7.65
N THR A 114 -1.40 17.69 8.52
CA THR A 114 -1.43 19.11 8.81
C THR A 114 -0.05 19.66 8.42
N GLY A 115 0.01 20.51 7.42
CA GLY A 115 1.24 21.12 6.91
C GLY A 115 1.16 22.65 6.89
N ASP A 116 2.29 23.27 6.62
CA ASP A 116 2.48 24.73 6.56
C ASP A 116 2.09 25.30 5.17
N LEU A 117 0.86 24.96 4.71
CA LEU A 117 0.35 25.36 3.38
C LEU A 117 0.29 26.87 3.14
N GLU A 118 0.38 27.67 4.19
CA GLU A 118 0.53 29.11 4.10
C GLU A 118 1.91 29.54 3.58
N VAL A 119 2.90 28.64 3.62
CA VAL A 119 4.24 28.84 3.03
C VAL A 119 4.22 28.35 1.59
N ASP A 120 4.09 27.05 1.39
CA ASP A 120 3.84 26.40 0.10
C ASP A 120 3.41 24.93 0.28
N GLU A 121 3.29 24.19 -0.81
CA GLU A 121 2.88 22.79 -0.85
C GLU A 121 4.05 21.80 -0.63
N HIS A 122 5.29 22.24 -0.69
CA HIS A 122 6.50 21.41 -0.79
C HIS A 122 6.62 20.41 0.37
N HIS A 123 6.66 20.94 1.61
CA HIS A 123 6.83 20.10 2.80
C HIS A 123 5.69 19.09 2.96
N THR A 124 4.45 19.52 2.70
CA THR A 124 3.27 18.65 2.77
C THR A 124 3.38 17.47 1.81
N ILE A 125 3.77 17.70 0.55
CA ILE A 125 3.85 16.66 -0.48
C ILE A 125 5.03 15.72 -0.21
N GLU A 126 6.21 16.26 0.05
CA GLU A 126 7.44 15.48 0.23
C GLU A 126 7.41 14.64 1.50
N ASP A 127 7.04 15.21 2.63
CA ASP A 127 6.95 14.51 3.91
C ASP A 127 5.84 13.44 3.90
N THR A 128 4.73 13.68 3.20
CA THR A 128 3.69 12.65 2.98
C THR A 128 4.24 11.47 2.18
N ALA A 129 5.02 11.72 1.14
CA ALA A 129 5.66 10.68 0.36
C ALA A 129 6.64 9.84 1.20
N ILE A 130 7.42 10.50 2.08
CA ILE A 130 8.32 9.82 3.02
C ILE A 130 7.53 8.92 3.97
N ALA A 131 6.51 9.47 4.64
CA ALA A 131 5.70 8.71 5.60
C ALA A 131 4.99 7.52 4.94
N LEU A 132 4.43 7.70 3.73
CA LEU A 132 3.80 6.63 2.96
C LEU A 132 4.83 5.56 2.57
N GLY A 133 6.01 5.96 2.10
CA GLY A 133 7.08 5.04 1.73
C GLY A 133 7.58 4.21 2.91
N GLU A 134 7.77 4.81 4.08
CA GLU A 134 8.14 4.12 5.32
C GLU A 134 7.04 3.13 5.74
N CYS A 135 5.77 3.53 5.64
CA CYS A 135 4.63 2.70 5.97
C CYS A 135 4.54 1.46 5.06
N ILE A 136 4.71 1.64 3.73
CA ILE A 136 4.78 0.53 2.76
C ILE A 136 5.95 -0.41 3.10
N TYR A 137 7.13 0.14 3.37
CA TYR A 137 8.32 -0.66 3.71
C TYR A 137 8.11 -1.51 4.95
N GLN A 138 7.49 -0.95 5.99
CA GLN A 138 7.17 -1.67 7.23
C GLN A 138 6.13 -2.77 6.99
N ALA A 139 5.06 -2.48 6.25
CA ALA A 139 3.99 -3.44 5.96
C ALA A 139 4.48 -4.62 5.11
N LEU A 140 5.41 -4.41 4.18
CA LEU A 140 6.01 -5.46 3.36
C LEU A 140 6.84 -6.47 4.16
N GLY A 141 7.38 -6.06 5.30
CA GLY A 141 8.14 -6.95 6.19
C GLY A 141 9.25 -7.72 5.48
N SER A 142 9.14 -9.04 5.46
CA SER A 142 10.14 -9.94 4.85
C SER A 142 10.18 -9.92 3.33
N LYS A 143 9.19 -9.32 2.69
CA LYS A 143 9.03 -9.26 1.20
C LYS A 143 8.95 -10.65 0.54
N ARG A 144 8.54 -11.69 1.28
CA ARG A 144 8.35 -13.03 0.73
C ARG A 144 6.96 -13.14 0.11
N GLY A 145 6.86 -13.81 -1.03
CA GLY A 145 5.59 -14.06 -1.71
C GLY A 145 5.02 -12.85 -2.46
N ILE A 146 5.79 -11.75 -2.59
CA ILE A 146 5.39 -10.61 -3.43
C ILE A 146 5.86 -10.83 -4.86
N GLU A 147 5.05 -10.37 -5.80
CA GLU A 147 5.47 -10.25 -7.19
C GLU A 147 6.37 -9.04 -7.39
N ARG A 148 6.94 -8.88 -8.56
CA ARG A 148 7.92 -7.85 -8.89
C ARG A 148 7.57 -7.23 -10.22
N TYR A 149 8.11 -6.02 -10.42
CA TYR A 149 8.21 -5.30 -11.68
C TYR A 149 7.04 -4.37 -11.91
N GLY A 150 6.11 -4.63 -12.82
CA GLY A 150 5.21 -3.55 -12.91
C GLY A 150 4.24 -3.53 -14.05
N TYR A 151 3.74 -2.34 -14.31
CA TYR A 151 2.49 -2.15 -14.96
C TYR A 151 2.55 -1.04 -16.00
N ALA A 152 1.92 -1.26 -17.12
CA ALA A 152 1.66 -0.24 -18.13
C ALA A 152 0.15 -0.14 -18.36
N LEU A 153 -0.37 1.08 -18.47
CA LEU A 153 -1.78 1.32 -18.74
C LEU A 153 -2.00 2.56 -19.62
N PRO A 154 -3.08 2.57 -20.40
CA PRO A 154 -3.55 3.77 -21.06
C PRO A 154 -4.40 4.62 -20.12
N MET A 155 -4.29 5.95 -20.25
CA MET A 155 -5.19 6.92 -19.66
C MET A 155 -5.57 7.90 -20.76
N ASP A 156 -6.68 7.60 -21.47
CA ASP A 156 -7.13 8.28 -22.70
C ASP A 156 -5.99 8.45 -23.71
N ASP A 157 -5.48 9.67 -23.90
CA ASP A 157 -4.39 10.01 -24.82
C ASP A 157 -2.99 9.66 -24.29
N CYS A 158 -2.89 9.23 -23.03
CA CYS A 158 -1.61 8.98 -22.37
C CYS A 158 -1.31 7.48 -22.23
N LEU A 159 -0.05 7.11 -22.39
CA LEU A 159 0.50 5.82 -22.02
C LEU A 159 1.43 6.00 -20.82
N CYS A 160 1.14 5.32 -19.72
CA CYS A 160 1.92 5.40 -18.50
C CYS A 160 2.49 4.03 -18.14
N GLN A 161 3.76 3.99 -17.79
CA GLN A 161 4.49 2.79 -17.40
C GLN A 161 5.19 3.05 -16.06
N VAL A 162 4.98 2.15 -15.10
CA VAL A 162 5.65 2.17 -13.80
C VAL A 162 6.19 0.78 -13.51
N CYS A 163 7.50 0.67 -13.37
CA CYS A 163 8.15 -0.55 -12.92
C CYS A 163 8.83 -0.31 -11.58
N LEU A 164 8.62 -1.22 -10.63
CA LEU A 164 9.18 -1.13 -9.29
C LEU A 164 9.80 -2.45 -8.83
N ASP A 165 10.76 -2.34 -7.92
CA ASP A 165 11.36 -3.48 -7.26
C ASP A 165 11.80 -3.12 -5.83
N PHE A 166 11.31 -3.86 -4.86
CA PHE A 166 11.66 -3.68 -3.44
C PHE A 166 13.02 -4.29 -3.05
N GLY A 167 14.01 -4.17 -3.94
CA GLY A 167 15.35 -4.74 -3.77
C GLY A 167 16.23 -4.07 -2.69
N GLY A 168 15.73 -3.07 -1.96
CA GLY A 168 16.46 -2.36 -0.90
C GLY A 168 17.49 -1.35 -1.40
N ARG A 169 17.50 -1.07 -2.69
CA ARG A 169 18.38 -0.09 -3.36
C ARG A 169 17.52 0.97 -4.03
N PRO A 170 17.17 2.05 -3.32
CA PRO A 170 16.29 3.08 -3.87
C PRO A 170 16.97 3.75 -5.07
N TRP A 171 16.22 3.91 -6.13
CA TRP A 171 16.64 4.62 -7.33
C TRP A 171 15.41 5.02 -8.13
N LEU A 172 15.30 6.30 -8.47
CA LEU A 172 14.26 6.78 -9.35
C LEU A 172 14.81 7.07 -10.74
N VAL A 173 14.16 6.50 -11.76
CA VAL A 173 14.27 6.95 -13.15
C VAL A 173 12.94 7.62 -13.51
N TRP A 174 13.01 8.87 -13.93
CA TRP A 174 11.86 9.69 -14.28
C TRP A 174 11.95 10.15 -15.73
N ASP A 175 11.04 9.65 -16.57
CA ASP A 175 10.90 10.00 -17.98
C ASP A 175 9.45 10.45 -18.25
N ALA A 176 9.10 11.61 -17.71
CA ALA A 176 7.80 12.23 -17.91
C ALA A 176 7.94 13.76 -17.86
N GLU A 177 7.59 14.41 -18.96
CA GLU A 177 7.64 15.88 -19.08
C GLU A 177 6.28 16.52 -18.78
N PHE A 178 6.32 17.60 -18.03
CA PHE A 178 5.20 18.47 -17.72
C PHE A 178 5.57 19.91 -18.08
N LYS A 179 4.67 20.61 -18.81
CA LYS A 179 4.86 21.99 -19.28
C LYS A 179 4.03 22.99 -18.48
N ARG A 180 2.94 22.51 -17.89
CA ARG A 180 2.12 23.34 -17.00
C ARG A 180 2.84 23.54 -15.68
N GLU A 181 2.73 24.73 -15.12
CA GLU A 181 3.29 25.05 -13.81
C GLU A 181 2.60 24.26 -12.69
N LYS A 182 1.27 24.16 -12.75
CA LYS A 182 0.44 23.44 -11.76
C LYS A 182 -0.67 22.64 -12.43
N ILE A 183 -1.09 21.56 -11.75
CA ILE A 183 -2.33 20.83 -12.01
C ILE A 183 -3.12 20.79 -10.70
N GLY A 184 -4.32 21.39 -10.69
CA GLY A 184 -4.97 21.73 -9.43
C GLY A 184 -4.08 22.67 -8.62
N GLU A 185 -3.93 22.39 -7.34
CA GLU A 185 -3.04 23.14 -6.43
C GLU A 185 -1.59 22.63 -6.47
N MET A 186 -1.34 21.48 -7.08
CA MET A 186 -0.05 20.80 -7.04
C MET A 186 0.89 21.29 -8.15
N PRO A 187 2.06 21.88 -7.82
CA PRO A 187 3.10 22.20 -8.80
C PRO A 187 3.62 20.94 -9.48
N THR A 188 3.83 21.01 -10.78
CA THR A 188 4.24 19.81 -11.56
C THR A 188 5.65 19.34 -11.23
N GLU A 189 6.53 20.21 -10.75
CA GLU A 189 7.84 19.83 -10.24
C GLU A 189 7.74 18.91 -9.02
N MET A 190 6.69 19.04 -8.22
CA MET A 190 6.47 18.20 -7.04
C MET A 190 6.13 16.74 -7.38
N PHE A 191 5.77 16.42 -8.61
CA PHE A 191 5.58 15.03 -9.02
C PHE A 191 6.87 14.24 -8.90
N LEU A 192 7.96 14.76 -9.44
CA LEU A 192 9.29 14.13 -9.32
C LEU A 192 9.69 14.01 -7.84
N HIS A 193 9.51 15.06 -7.05
CA HIS A 193 9.86 15.07 -5.62
C HIS A 193 9.07 14.03 -4.85
N PHE A 194 7.75 13.92 -5.09
CA PHE A 194 6.89 12.89 -4.48
C PHE A 194 7.42 11.48 -4.75
N PHE A 195 7.63 11.12 -6.03
CA PHE A 195 8.07 9.77 -6.39
C PHE A 195 9.51 9.48 -5.94
N LYS A 196 10.38 10.51 -5.88
CA LYS A 196 11.74 10.37 -5.36
C LYS A 196 11.73 10.05 -3.86
N SER A 197 11.00 10.83 -3.07
CA SER A 197 10.88 10.64 -1.63
C SER A 197 10.19 9.31 -1.28
N LEU A 198 9.16 8.94 -2.03
CA LEU A 198 8.50 7.64 -1.91
C LEU A 198 9.46 6.48 -2.20
N SER A 199 10.23 6.55 -3.30
CA SER A 199 11.22 5.54 -3.69
C SER A 199 12.28 5.35 -2.61
N ASP A 200 12.82 6.45 -2.07
CA ASP A 200 13.86 6.42 -1.05
C ASP A 200 13.35 5.82 0.26
N ALA A 201 12.18 6.25 0.73
CA ALA A 201 11.60 5.81 1.98
C ALA A 201 11.12 4.34 1.94
N ALA A 202 10.49 3.93 0.84
CA ALA A 202 10.07 2.55 0.62
C ALA A 202 11.23 1.60 0.26
N LYS A 203 12.44 2.15 0.06
CA LYS A 203 13.63 1.39 -0.36
C LYS A 203 13.40 0.60 -1.63
N MET A 204 12.71 1.21 -2.59
CA MET A 204 12.37 0.60 -3.87
C MET A 204 13.12 1.26 -5.04
N ASN A 205 13.47 0.46 -6.03
CA ASN A 205 13.80 0.96 -7.35
C ASN A 205 12.51 1.29 -8.09
N LEU A 206 12.44 2.45 -8.72
CA LEU A 206 11.23 2.95 -9.37
C LEU A 206 11.60 3.56 -10.73
N ASN A 207 11.03 3.01 -11.80
CA ASN A 207 11.17 3.52 -13.16
C ASN A 207 9.81 3.96 -13.66
N ILE A 208 9.69 5.23 -14.02
CA ILE A 208 8.46 5.86 -14.49
C ILE A 208 8.70 6.43 -15.89
N LYS A 209 7.83 6.07 -16.82
CA LYS A 209 7.75 6.68 -18.13
C LYS A 209 6.30 7.00 -18.46
N ALA A 210 6.05 8.22 -18.97
CA ALA A 210 4.73 8.62 -19.42
C ALA A 210 4.78 9.53 -20.65
N GLU A 211 3.96 9.20 -21.63
CA GLU A 211 3.78 9.93 -22.89
C GLU A 211 2.32 10.31 -23.05
N GLY A 212 2.03 11.42 -23.68
CA GLY A 212 0.68 11.95 -23.95
C GLY A 212 0.62 13.45 -23.91
N GLN A 213 -0.53 14.03 -24.25
CA GLN A 213 -0.72 15.48 -24.37
C GLN A 213 -1.39 16.09 -23.14
N ASN A 214 -2.40 15.41 -22.57
CA ASN A 214 -3.11 15.91 -21.41
C ASN A 214 -2.31 15.60 -20.13
N GLU A 215 -1.77 16.61 -19.51
CA GLU A 215 -0.89 16.45 -18.36
C GLU A 215 -1.61 15.98 -17.08
N HIS A 216 -2.93 16.27 -16.95
CA HIS A 216 -3.75 15.67 -15.89
C HIS A 216 -3.87 14.16 -16.08
N HIS A 217 -4.23 13.69 -17.27
CA HIS A 217 -4.29 12.25 -17.59
C HIS A 217 -2.93 11.58 -17.39
N LYS A 218 -1.86 12.27 -17.76
CA LYS A 218 -0.48 11.76 -17.62
C LYS A 218 -0.13 11.48 -16.16
N ILE A 219 -0.32 12.46 -15.27
CA ILE A 219 0.02 12.25 -13.85
C ILE A 219 -0.94 11.27 -13.18
N GLU A 220 -2.24 11.35 -13.44
CA GLU A 220 -3.20 10.39 -12.90
C GLU A 220 -2.91 8.97 -13.38
N GLY A 221 -2.54 8.80 -14.67
CA GLY A 221 -2.11 7.52 -15.21
C GLY A 221 -0.85 6.96 -14.53
N ILE A 222 0.12 7.82 -14.17
CA ILE A 222 1.31 7.41 -13.41
C ILE A 222 0.90 6.88 -12.01
N PHE A 223 0.04 7.60 -11.27
CA PHE A 223 -0.43 7.15 -9.96
C PHE A 223 -1.21 5.83 -10.03
N LYS A 224 -2.06 5.66 -11.05
CA LYS A 224 -2.77 4.39 -11.31
C LYS A 224 -1.81 3.25 -11.67
N ALA A 225 -0.80 3.52 -12.50
CA ALA A 225 0.20 2.52 -12.88
C ALA A 225 1.05 2.09 -11.67
N LEU A 226 1.47 3.04 -10.81
CA LEU A 226 2.12 2.74 -9.54
C LEU A 226 1.23 1.85 -8.67
N ALA A 227 -0.03 2.22 -8.49
CA ALA A 227 -0.98 1.45 -7.69
C ALA A 227 -1.15 0.02 -8.20
N ARG A 228 -1.25 -0.15 -9.51
CA ARG A 228 -1.35 -1.48 -10.14
C ARG A 228 -0.07 -2.30 -10.00
N ALA A 229 1.10 -1.66 -10.08
CA ALA A 229 2.38 -2.31 -9.84
C ALA A 229 2.56 -2.72 -8.36
N LEU A 230 2.04 -1.92 -7.41
CA LEU A 230 2.01 -2.26 -5.97
C LEU A 230 1.05 -3.42 -5.65
N LYS A 231 0.00 -3.61 -6.47
CA LYS A 231 -0.98 -4.69 -6.28
C LYS A 231 -0.44 -6.07 -6.64
N MET A 232 0.55 -6.15 -7.50
CA MET A 232 1.20 -7.40 -7.92
C MET A 232 2.01 -8.00 -6.76
#